data_5593d8fd8e8a44841775c8a63cf95ece
#
_entry.id   5593d8fd8e8a44841775c8a63cf95ece
#
_cell.length_a   1.000
_cell.length_b   1.000
_cell.length_c   1.000
_cell.angle_alpha   90.00
_cell.angle_beta   90.00
_cell.angle_gamma   90.00
#
_symmetry.space_group_name_H-M   'P 1'
#
loop_
_entity.id
_entity.type
_entity.pdbx_description
1 polymer ?
#
loop_
_entity_poly.entity_id
_entity_poly.type
_entity_poly.pdbx_seq_one_letter_code
_entity_poly.pdbx_strand_id
1 'polypeptide(L)'
;TERIHLAVGQPPEHYGILKDKHSKYFKRPQSIHFSYNDKPMTIMMGNVYVYPQAFAAIAPLKAQLNHHLQVFLVDIGGYTTDVLLLRNGKPDMQFCRSLEMGVITMNNDIIRRVGALHDMRIEDEHISAVLTDKETILPEAVKKTIRESAKHHAKDILDKLRELQVDLRSNPAVFIGGGSVLFR
;
A
#
# COMPACT_ATOMS: atom_id res chain seq x y z
N THR A 1 -20.56 28.79 4.99
CA THR A 1 -19.23 28.58 4.39
C THR A 1 -18.36 27.87 5.40
N GLU A 2 -17.86 26.70 5.06
CA GLU A 2 -16.96 25.92 5.93
C GLU A 2 -15.53 26.00 5.42
N ARG A 3 -14.55 26.07 6.35
CA ARG A 3 -13.14 25.99 6.00
C ARG A 3 -12.66 24.57 6.13
N ILE A 4 -12.15 24.00 5.02
CA ILE A 4 -11.68 22.62 4.95
C ILE A 4 -10.15 22.61 4.89
N HIS A 5 -9.53 21.83 5.78
CA HIS A 5 -8.13 21.47 5.69
C HIS A 5 -8.02 20.10 5.00
N LEU A 6 -7.20 20.02 3.96
CA LEU A 6 -7.09 18.82 3.13
C LEU A 6 -5.75 18.12 3.40
N ALA A 7 -5.79 16.82 3.71
CA ALA A 7 -4.64 15.95 3.74
C ALA A 7 -4.70 14.99 2.55
N VAL A 8 -3.65 14.94 1.75
CA VAL A 8 -3.56 14.09 0.56
C VAL A 8 -2.31 13.21 0.60
N GLY A 9 -2.46 11.96 0.16
CA GLY A 9 -1.36 11.04 -0.03
C GLY A 9 -0.73 11.19 -1.41
N GLN A 10 0.56 10.96 -1.49
CA GLN A 10 1.29 10.90 -2.75
C GLN A 10 2.25 9.71 -2.73
N PRO A 11 2.41 8.98 -3.85
CA PRO A 11 3.37 7.88 -3.91
C PRO A 11 4.76 8.35 -3.43
N PRO A 12 5.43 7.57 -2.59
CA PRO A 12 6.71 7.96 -1.98
C PRO A 12 7.75 8.39 -3.01
N GLU A 13 7.84 7.69 -4.14
CA GLU A 13 8.78 7.96 -5.22
C GLU A 13 8.61 9.37 -5.82
N HIS A 14 7.39 9.87 -5.89
CA HIS A 14 7.08 11.18 -6.46
C HIS A 14 7.00 12.31 -5.44
N TYR A 15 6.95 11.98 -4.14
CA TYR A 15 6.70 12.95 -3.09
C TYR A 15 7.76 14.05 -3.05
N GLY A 16 9.05 13.71 -3.12
CA GLY A 16 10.14 14.67 -3.05
C GLY A 16 10.11 15.72 -4.18
N ILE A 17 9.67 15.30 -5.37
CA ILE A 17 9.70 16.15 -6.59
C ILE A 17 8.38 16.92 -6.77
N LEU A 18 7.24 16.27 -6.48
CA LEU A 18 5.93 16.80 -6.86
C LEU A 18 5.10 17.35 -5.69
N LYS A 19 5.58 17.24 -4.45
CA LYS A 19 4.87 17.68 -3.24
C LYS A 19 4.31 19.12 -3.36
N ASP A 20 5.14 20.07 -3.75
CA ASP A 20 4.74 21.48 -3.84
C ASP A 20 3.75 21.72 -4.97
N LYS A 21 3.95 21.08 -6.11
CA LYS A 21 3.02 21.14 -7.25
C LYS A 21 1.67 20.56 -6.87
N HIS A 22 1.67 19.44 -6.17
CA HIS A 22 0.46 18.75 -5.69
C HIS A 22 -0.28 19.61 -4.67
N SER A 23 0.43 20.20 -3.70
CA SER A 23 -0.16 21.15 -2.73
C SER A 23 -0.79 22.35 -3.44
N LYS A 24 -0.09 22.95 -4.41
CA LYS A 24 -0.60 24.08 -5.21
C LYS A 24 -1.84 23.73 -6.02
N TYR A 25 -1.91 22.51 -6.55
CA TYR A 25 -3.07 22.03 -7.32
C TYR A 25 -4.37 22.09 -6.52
N PHE A 26 -4.32 21.70 -5.25
CA PHE A 26 -5.48 21.71 -4.38
C PHE A 26 -5.75 23.07 -3.71
N LYS A 27 -4.77 23.94 -3.63
CA LYS A 27 -4.97 25.30 -3.10
C LYS A 27 -5.89 26.11 -4.03
N ARG A 28 -7.04 26.51 -3.52
CA ARG A 28 -7.99 27.38 -4.21
C ARG A 28 -8.20 28.63 -3.38
N PRO A 29 -7.80 29.83 -3.87
CA PRO A 29 -8.00 31.08 -3.12
C PRO A 29 -9.46 31.51 -3.07
N GLN A 30 -10.28 31.01 -3.99
CA GLN A 30 -11.70 31.33 -4.09
C GLN A 30 -12.56 30.29 -3.40
N SER A 31 -13.72 30.67 -2.94
CA SER A 31 -14.75 29.77 -2.43
C SER A 31 -15.20 28.81 -3.54
N ILE A 32 -15.41 27.54 -3.18
CA ILE A 32 -15.95 26.53 -4.06
C ILE A 32 -17.42 26.36 -3.75
N HIS A 33 -18.28 26.58 -4.75
CA HIS A 33 -19.72 26.43 -4.65
C HIS A 33 -20.16 25.16 -5.37
N PHE A 34 -20.93 24.31 -4.71
CA PHE A 34 -21.46 23.07 -5.29
C PHE A 34 -22.77 22.67 -4.63
N SER A 35 -23.48 21.72 -5.20
CA SER A 35 -24.67 21.13 -4.59
C SER A 35 -24.37 19.70 -4.11
N TYR A 36 -24.80 19.38 -2.91
CA TYR A 36 -24.70 18.03 -2.34
C TYR A 36 -26.07 17.63 -1.76
N ASN A 37 -26.67 16.55 -2.27
CA ASN A 37 -28.03 16.13 -1.95
C ASN A 37 -29.04 17.31 -2.09
N ASP A 38 -29.01 17.99 -3.24
CA ASP A 38 -29.82 19.14 -3.60
C ASP A 38 -29.72 20.37 -2.66
N LYS A 39 -28.73 20.37 -1.77
CA LYS A 39 -28.44 21.49 -0.88
C LYS A 39 -27.25 22.28 -1.39
N PRO A 40 -27.36 23.62 -1.55
CA PRO A 40 -26.22 24.44 -1.95
C PRO A 40 -25.19 24.48 -0.81
N MET A 41 -23.94 24.20 -1.14
CA MET A 41 -22.81 24.19 -0.21
C MET A 41 -21.73 25.15 -0.68
N THR A 42 -21.04 25.74 0.27
CA THR A 42 -19.90 26.62 0.00
C THR A 42 -18.76 26.25 0.93
N ILE A 43 -17.61 25.94 0.37
CA ILE A 43 -16.40 25.64 1.13
C ILE A 43 -15.27 26.59 0.76
N MET A 44 -14.36 26.82 1.69
CA MET A 44 -13.07 27.51 1.47
C MET A 44 -11.95 26.55 1.78
N MET A 45 -10.97 26.49 0.89
CA MET A 45 -9.76 25.71 1.15
C MET A 45 -8.88 26.42 2.17
N GLY A 46 -8.58 25.70 3.25
CA GLY A 46 -7.60 26.11 4.25
C GLY A 46 -6.21 25.59 3.88
N ASN A 47 -5.56 24.91 4.83
CA ASN A 47 -4.25 24.31 4.58
C ASN A 47 -4.39 23.02 3.77
N VAL A 48 -3.43 22.80 2.88
CA VAL A 48 -3.28 21.56 2.12
C VAL A 48 -1.98 20.90 2.59
N TYR A 49 -2.10 19.72 3.16
CA TYR A 49 -0.99 18.91 3.64
C TYR A 49 -0.79 17.74 2.68
N VAL A 50 0.43 17.56 2.21
CA VAL A 50 0.80 16.44 1.34
C VAL A 50 1.74 15.54 2.12
N TYR A 51 1.42 14.25 2.17
CA TYR A 51 2.20 13.23 2.86
C TYR A 51 2.59 12.12 1.90
N PRO A 52 3.74 11.44 2.10
CA PRO A 52 4.00 10.19 1.41
C PRO A 52 2.91 9.18 1.79
N GLN A 53 2.43 8.42 0.82
CA GLN A 53 1.57 7.27 1.10
C GLN A 53 2.29 6.33 2.08
N ALA A 54 1.54 5.54 2.82
CA ALA A 54 2.05 4.72 3.91
C ALA A 54 2.48 5.48 5.18
N PHE A 55 2.96 6.72 5.09
CA PHE A 55 3.44 7.46 6.27
C PHE A 55 2.37 7.66 7.34
N ALA A 56 1.11 7.86 6.94
CA ALA A 56 0.01 8.01 7.90
C ALA A 56 -0.26 6.74 8.72
N ALA A 57 0.04 5.57 8.18
CA ALA A 57 -0.19 4.29 8.85
C ALA A 57 0.71 4.08 10.09
N ILE A 58 1.83 4.80 10.19
CA ILE A 58 2.70 4.72 11.36
C ILE A 58 2.25 5.60 12.53
N ALA A 59 1.28 6.50 12.32
CA ALA A 59 0.83 7.40 13.38
C ALA A 59 0.47 6.67 14.68
N PRO A 60 -0.31 5.57 14.68
CA PRO A 60 -0.61 4.80 15.88
C PRO A 60 0.60 4.04 16.45
N LEU A 61 1.62 3.77 15.63
CA LEU A 61 2.82 3.01 16.02
C LEU A 61 3.98 3.93 16.43
N LYS A 62 3.82 5.24 16.34
CA LYS A 62 4.88 6.22 16.56
C LYS A 62 5.62 6.02 17.89
N ALA A 63 4.90 5.76 18.97
CA ALA A 63 5.50 5.56 20.28
C ALA A 63 6.42 4.32 20.33
N GLN A 64 6.03 3.25 19.62
CA GLN A 64 6.80 2.00 19.55
C GLN A 64 8.03 2.13 18.63
N LEU A 65 7.91 2.94 17.58
CA LEU A 65 8.93 3.09 16.56
C LEU A 65 9.98 4.17 16.86
N ASN A 66 9.68 5.11 17.75
CA ASN A 66 10.56 6.25 18.06
C ASN A 66 11.94 5.87 18.63
N HIS A 67 12.08 4.64 19.14
CA HIS A 67 13.36 4.15 19.69
C HIS A 67 14.31 3.59 18.61
N HIS A 68 13.84 3.48 17.37
CA HIS A 68 14.61 2.92 16.28
C HIS A 68 15.19 4.02 15.40
N LEU A 69 16.47 3.94 15.11
CA LEU A 69 17.15 4.87 14.19
C LEU A 69 16.61 4.77 12.76
N GLN A 70 16.26 3.57 12.36
CA GLN A 70 15.72 3.26 11.03
C GLN A 70 14.54 2.31 11.16
N VAL A 71 13.49 2.57 10.37
CA VAL A 71 12.31 1.71 10.24
C VAL A 71 11.91 1.67 8.77
N PHE A 72 11.68 0.50 8.24
CA PHE A 72 11.14 0.35 6.89
C PHE A 72 9.61 0.24 6.94
N LEU A 73 8.96 0.99 6.05
CA LEU A 73 7.53 0.80 5.76
C LEU A 73 7.43 0.12 4.42
N VAL A 74 6.71 -1.00 4.38
CA VAL A 74 6.49 -1.80 3.17
C VAL A 74 4.98 -1.84 2.94
N ASP A 75 4.51 -1.05 1.98
CA ASP A 75 3.10 -0.94 1.61
C ASP A 75 2.80 -1.85 0.42
N ILE A 76 2.11 -2.96 0.68
CA ILE A 76 1.72 -3.93 -0.35
C ILE A 76 0.35 -3.54 -0.89
N GLY A 77 0.35 -2.81 -1.98
CA GLY A 77 -0.83 -2.34 -2.69
C GLY A 77 -1.37 -3.34 -3.72
N GLY A 78 -2.29 -2.86 -4.57
CA GLY A 78 -2.84 -3.65 -5.66
C GLY A 78 -1.82 -3.95 -6.76
N TYR A 79 -1.14 -2.95 -7.26
CA TYR A 79 -0.17 -3.08 -8.36
C TYR A 79 1.28 -3.05 -7.90
N THR A 80 1.57 -2.29 -6.84
CA THR A 80 2.92 -2.04 -6.37
C THR A 80 3.12 -2.46 -4.93
N THR A 81 4.37 -2.71 -4.58
CA THR A 81 4.87 -2.72 -3.20
C THR A 81 5.81 -1.55 -3.05
N ASP A 82 5.39 -0.58 -2.25
CA ASP A 82 6.16 0.64 -2.01
C ASP A 82 6.97 0.53 -0.72
N VAL A 83 8.23 0.94 -0.79
CA VAL A 83 9.16 0.88 0.35
C VAL A 83 9.60 2.29 0.71
N LEU A 84 9.35 2.68 1.94
CA LEU A 84 9.76 3.95 2.52
C LEU A 84 10.66 3.70 3.73
N LEU A 85 11.81 4.36 3.78
CA LEU A 85 12.67 4.37 4.96
C LEU A 85 12.32 5.56 5.86
N LEU A 86 12.18 5.29 7.13
CA LEU A 86 12.15 6.33 8.17
C LEU A 86 13.49 6.38 8.88
N ARG A 87 14.07 7.58 9.00
CA ARG A 87 15.22 7.86 9.86
C ARG A 87 14.79 8.77 11.00
N ASN A 88 14.97 8.31 12.23
CA ASN A 88 14.53 9.07 13.43
C ASN A 88 13.05 9.51 13.31
N GLY A 89 12.18 8.65 12.83
CA GLY A 89 10.75 8.90 12.66
C GLY A 89 10.37 9.85 11.51
N LYS A 90 11.32 10.26 10.66
CA LYS A 90 11.06 11.11 9.49
C LYS A 90 11.31 10.35 8.19
N PRO A 91 10.50 10.58 7.14
CA PRO A 91 10.72 9.98 5.84
C PRO A 91 12.09 10.37 5.25
N ASP A 92 12.88 9.37 4.86
CA ASP A 92 14.10 9.57 4.08
C ASP A 92 13.74 9.55 2.60
N MET A 93 13.66 10.75 2.01
CA MET A 93 13.24 10.91 0.62
C MET A 93 14.26 10.41 -0.41
N GLN A 94 15.49 10.08 0.00
CA GLN A 94 16.48 9.46 -0.88
C GLN A 94 16.27 7.95 -0.99
N PHE A 95 15.57 7.37 -0.01
CA PHE A 95 15.22 5.97 -0.01
C PHE A 95 13.69 5.79 -0.11
N CYS A 96 13.15 6.02 -1.27
CA CYS A 96 11.80 5.63 -1.66
C CYS A 96 11.90 4.72 -2.87
N ARG A 97 11.26 3.55 -2.82
CA ARG A 97 11.29 2.56 -3.92
C ARG A 97 9.89 2.03 -4.16
N SER A 98 9.60 1.73 -5.40
CA SER A 98 8.37 1.07 -5.82
C SER A 98 8.71 -0.17 -6.63
N LEU A 99 8.12 -1.30 -6.26
CA LEU A 99 8.25 -2.58 -6.95
C LEU A 99 6.91 -2.88 -7.63
N GLU A 100 6.92 -3.29 -8.89
CA GLU A 100 5.69 -3.72 -9.61
C GLU A 100 5.23 -5.12 -9.16
N MET A 101 5.05 -5.30 -7.87
CA MET A 101 4.76 -6.57 -7.22
C MET A 101 3.63 -6.38 -6.20
N GLY A 102 2.42 -6.17 -6.68
CA GLY A 102 1.23 -6.02 -5.84
C GLY A 102 0.32 -7.24 -5.88
N VAL A 103 -0.81 -7.16 -5.18
CA VAL A 103 -1.79 -8.25 -5.05
C VAL A 103 -2.40 -8.64 -6.39
N ILE A 104 -2.64 -7.67 -7.27
CA ILE A 104 -3.26 -7.94 -8.60
C ILE A 104 -2.29 -8.76 -9.47
N THR A 105 -0.99 -8.44 -9.44
CA THR A 105 0.01 -9.24 -10.18
C THR A 105 0.10 -10.66 -9.64
N MET A 106 0.07 -10.82 -8.32
CA MET A 106 0.01 -12.13 -7.67
C MET A 106 -1.25 -12.91 -8.08
N ASN A 107 -2.42 -12.28 -7.99
CA ASN A 107 -3.68 -12.93 -8.33
C ASN A 107 -3.72 -13.40 -9.79
N ASN A 108 -3.27 -12.56 -10.72
CA ASN A 108 -3.19 -12.92 -12.13
C ASN A 108 -2.28 -14.14 -12.37
N ASP A 109 -1.15 -14.23 -11.65
CA ASP A 109 -0.26 -15.38 -11.74
C ASP A 109 -0.90 -16.64 -11.16
N ILE A 110 -1.60 -16.53 -10.04
CA ILE A 110 -2.32 -17.63 -9.41
C ILE A 110 -3.43 -18.14 -10.33
N ILE A 111 -4.25 -17.26 -10.89
CA ILE A 111 -5.35 -17.61 -11.81
C ILE A 111 -4.80 -18.39 -13.03
N ARG A 112 -3.72 -17.89 -13.65
CA ARG A 112 -3.08 -18.57 -14.77
C ARG A 112 -2.57 -19.95 -14.39
N ARG A 113 -1.93 -20.08 -13.22
CA ARG A 113 -1.35 -21.33 -12.74
C ARG A 113 -2.40 -22.36 -12.39
N VAL A 114 -3.49 -21.96 -11.75
CA VAL A 114 -4.63 -22.84 -11.44
C VAL A 114 -5.29 -23.31 -12.72
N GLY A 115 -5.52 -22.41 -13.69
CA GLY A 115 -6.05 -22.79 -15.01
C GLY A 115 -5.17 -23.83 -15.70
N ALA A 116 -3.85 -23.62 -15.71
CA ALA A 116 -2.92 -24.52 -16.38
C ALA A 116 -2.77 -25.90 -15.70
N LEU A 117 -2.83 -25.97 -14.37
CA LEU A 117 -2.57 -27.21 -13.61
C LEU A 117 -3.84 -28.00 -13.30
N HIS A 118 -4.98 -27.34 -13.19
CA HIS A 118 -6.22 -27.93 -12.69
C HIS A 118 -7.40 -27.79 -13.66
N ASP A 119 -7.18 -27.15 -14.83
CA ASP A 119 -8.22 -26.83 -15.80
C ASP A 119 -9.45 -26.16 -15.15
N MET A 120 -9.19 -25.25 -14.21
CA MET A 120 -10.22 -24.59 -13.39
C MET A 120 -10.06 -23.08 -13.47
N ARG A 121 -11.17 -22.38 -13.67
CA ARG A 121 -11.24 -20.92 -13.60
C ARG A 121 -11.60 -20.49 -12.17
N ILE A 122 -10.78 -19.61 -11.60
CA ILE A 122 -11.03 -19.00 -10.29
C ILE A 122 -11.00 -17.48 -10.42
N GLU A 123 -11.58 -16.78 -9.44
CA GLU A 123 -11.62 -15.32 -9.36
C GLU A 123 -10.85 -14.85 -8.09
N ASP A 124 -10.60 -13.55 -7.97
CA ASP A 124 -9.85 -12.93 -6.86
C ASP A 124 -10.44 -13.26 -5.48
N GLU A 125 -11.77 -13.34 -5.39
CA GLU A 125 -12.49 -13.68 -4.17
C GLU A 125 -12.16 -15.09 -3.68
N HIS A 126 -12.00 -16.04 -4.59
CA HIS A 126 -11.57 -17.41 -4.25
C HIS A 126 -10.16 -17.43 -3.68
N ILE A 127 -9.24 -16.66 -4.28
CA ILE A 127 -7.86 -16.54 -3.80
C ILE A 127 -7.85 -15.91 -2.40
N SER A 128 -8.54 -14.79 -2.25
CA SER A 128 -8.67 -14.10 -0.96
C SER A 128 -9.26 -15.00 0.13
N ALA A 129 -10.31 -15.77 -0.19
CA ALA A 129 -10.91 -16.69 0.75
C ALA A 129 -9.92 -17.76 1.23
N VAL A 130 -9.16 -18.37 0.29
CA VAL A 130 -8.15 -19.38 0.64
C VAL A 130 -7.01 -18.79 1.48
N LEU A 131 -6.52 -17.60 1.14
CA LEU A 131 -5.40 -16.96 1.84
C LEU A 131 -5.80 -16.38 3.21
N THR A 132 -7.09 -16.13 3.44
CA THR A 132 -7.63 -15.67 4.72
C THR A 132 -8.33 -16.79 5.51
N ASP A 133 -8.11 -18.05 5.13
CA ASP A 133 -8.67 -19.25 5.75
C ASP A 133 -10.19 -19.24 5.90
N LYS A 134 -10.88 -18.59 4.96
CA LYS A 134 -12.34 -18.66 4.86
C LYS A 134 -12.77 -19.95 4.17
N GLU A 135 -13.97 -20.41 4.51
CA GLU A 135 -14.55 -21.60 3.89
C GLU A 135 -14.73 -21.41 2.38
N THR A 136 -14.35 -22.40 1.60
CA THR A 136 -14.48 -22.42 0.13
C THR A 136 -14.74 -23.84 -0.36
N ILE A 137 -15.46 -23.96 -1.46
CA ILE A 137 -15.77 -25.24 -2.14
C ILE A 137 -14.61 -25.73 -3.04
N LEU A 138 -13.50 -25.01 -3.12
CA LEU A 138 -12.37 -25.37 -3.97
C LEU A 138 -11.72 -26.68 -3.50
N PRO A 139 -11.29 -27.56 -4.43
CA PRO A 139 -10.53 -28.76 -4.10
C PRO A 139 -9.23 -28.43 -3.36
N GLU A 140 -8.80 -29.31 -2.46
CA GLU A 140 -7.57 -29.11 -1.67
C GLU A 140 -6.30 -28.94 -2.54
N ALA A 141 -6.23 -29.63 -3.68
CA ALA A 141 -5.13 -29.45 -4.64
C ALA A 141 -5.05 -28.02 -5.17
N VAL A 142 -6.22 -27.41 -5.46
CA VAL A 142 -6.30 -26.01 -5.91
C VAL A 142 -5.91 -25.05 -4.79
N LYS A 143 -6.44 -25.26 -3.58
CA LYS A 143 -6.08 -24.45 -2.40
C LYS A 143 -4.58 -24.50 -2.12
N LYS A 144 -3.96 -25.67 -2.26
CA LYS A 144 -2.51 -25.84 -2.13
C LYS A 144 -1.76 -25.02 -3.17
N THR A 145 -2.15 -25.07 -4.44
CA THR A 145 -1.53 -24.28 -5.52
C THR A 145 -1.63 -22.80 -5.24
N ILE A 146 -2.79 -22.30 -4.76
CA ILE A 146 -2.98 -20.90 -4.37
C ILE A 146 -2.00 -20.50 -3.27
N ARG A 147 -1.93 -21.25 -2.18
CA ARG A 147 -1.03 -20.95 -1.04
C ARG A 147 0.45 -21.00 -1.43
N GLU A 148 0.87 -21.99 -2.21
CA GLU A 148 2.25 -22.10 -2.69
C GLU A 148 2.63 -20.93 -3.61
N SER A 149 1.74 -20.51 -4.49
CA SER A 149 1.98 -19.38 -5.38
C SER A 149 2.05 -18.05 -4.62
N ALA A 150 1.16 -17.84 -3.66
CA ALA A 150 1.22 -16.65 -2.80
C ALA A 150 2.50 -16.62 -1.96
N LYS A 151 2.92 -17.76 -1.40
CA LYS A 151 4.19 -17.89 -0.67
C LYS A 151 5.40 -17.58 -1.57
N HIS A 152 5.37 -18.03 -2.82
CA HIS A 152 6.43 -17.71 -3.79
C HIS A 152 6.49 -16.22 -4.07
N HIS A 153 5.35 -15.58 -4.33
CA HIS A 153 5.27 -14.14 -4.55
C HIS A 153 5.77 -13.33 -3.34
N ALA A 154 5.38 -13.73 -2.12
CA ALA A 154 5.89 -13.09 -0.90
C ALA A 154 7.41 -13.23 -0.77
N LYS A 155 7.95 -14.42 -1.11
CA LYS A 155 9.40 -14.63 -1.13
C LYS A 155 10.08 -13.73 -2.15
N ASP A 156 9.53 -13.58 -3.34
CA ASP A 156 10.08 -12.72 -4.38
C ASP A 156 10.11 -11.25 -3.93
N ILE A 157 9.07 -10.77 -3.23
CA ILE A 157 9.09 -9.43 -2.60
C ILE A 157 10.23 -9.34 -1.60
N LEU A 158 10.40 -10.31 -0.69
CA LEU A 158 11.48 -10.28 0.30
C LEU A 158 12.88 -10.34 -0.35
N ASP A 159 13.04 -11.08 -1.43
CA ASP A 159 14.30 -11.15 -2.18
C ASP A 159 14.60 -9.80 -2.86
N LYS A 160 13.57 -9.14 -3.43
CA LYS A 160 13.70 -7.78 -3.96
C LYS A 160 14.03 -6.74 -2.87
N LEU A 161 13.44 -6.86 -1.69
CA LEU A 161 13.81 -5.99 -0.56
C LEU A 161 15.29 -6.14 -0.19
N ARG A 162 15.83 -7.37 -0.20
CA ARG A 162 17.27 -7.61 0.04
C ARG A 162 18.15 -7.00 -1.05
N GLU A 163 17.77 -7.11 -2.33
CA GLU A 163 18.47 -6.43 -3.44
C GLU A 163 18.52 -4.92 -3.24
N LEU A 164 17.48 -4.32 -2.66
CA LEU A 164 17.39 -2.90 -2.29
C LEU A 164 18.13 -2.56 -0.99
N GLN A 165 18.88 -3.52 -0.42
CA GLN A 165 19.60 -3.34 0.85
C GLN A 165 18.69 -3.09 2.06
N VAL A 166 17.45 -3.55 2.02
CA VAL A 166 16.53 -3.56 3.16
C VAL A 166 16.88 -4.76 4.03
N ASP A 167 17.66 -4.52 5.08
CA ASP A 167 18.01 -5.58 6.04
C ASP A 167 16.99 -5.65 7.18
N LEU A 168 16.07 -6.60 7.06
CA LEU A 168 15.00 -6.85 8.05
C LEU A 168 15.50 -7.54 9.32
N ARG A 169 16.79 -7.96 9.38
CA ARG A 169 17.38 -8.58 10.58
C ARG A 169 17.91 -7.54 11.56
N SER A 170 18.33 -6.40 11.04
CA SER A 170 18.92 -5.31 11.83
C SER A 170 17.99 -4.11 12.03
N ASN A 171 16.91 -4.03 11.24
CA ASN A 171 15.96 -2.93 11.30
C ASN A 171 14.51 -3.44 11.32
N PRO A 172 13.67 -2.86 12.17
CA PRO A 172 12.24 -3.18 12.14
C PRO A 172 11.61 -2.77 10.83
N ALA A 173 10.63 -3.56 10.38
CA ALA A 173 9.78 -3.24 9.25
C ALA A 173 8.30 -3.31 9.64
N VAL A 174 7.51 -2.38 9.10
CA VAL A 174 6.06 -2.37 9.25
C VAL A 174 5.46 -2.66 7.88
N PHE A 175 4.80 -3.80 7.77
CA PHE A 175 4.07 -4.18 6.57
C PHE A 175 2.64 -3.67 6.67
N ILE A 176 2.19 -2.95 5.65
CA ILE A 176 0.89 -2.30 5.56
C ILE A 176 0.26 -2.54 4.18
N GLY A 177 -0.90 -1.96 3.96
CA GLY A 177 -1.68 -2.17 2.73
C GLY A 177 -2.52 -3.44 2.77
N GLY A 178 -3.47 -3.53 1.84
CA GLY A 178 -4.38 -4.68 1.75
C GLY A 178 -3.67 -6.02 1.51
N GLY A 179 -2.56 -5.99 0.79
CA GLY A 179 -1.76 -7.17 0.51
C GLY A 179 -1.08 -7.76 1.73
N SER A 180 -0.71 -6.93 2.72
CA SER A 180 -0.02 -7.41 3.92
C SER A 180 -0.85 -8.42 4.74
N VAL A 181 -2.17 -8.38 4.61
CA VAL A 181 -3.10 -9.32 5.28
C VAL A 181 -3.06 -10.71 4.63
N LEU A 182 -2.74 -10.80 3.32
CA LEU A 182 -2.74 -12.04 2.55
C LEU A 182 -1.46 -12.88 2.76
N PHE A 183 -0.42 -12.29 3.33
CA PHE A 183 0.89 -12.93 3.54
C PHE A 183 1.17 -13.27 5.01
N ARG A 184 0.14 -13.44 5.81
CA ARG A 184 0.25 -13.82 7.24
C ARG A 184 0.59 -15.28 7.42
#